data_02416ee98a2a3021eac6a64705e92f10
#
_entry.id   02416ee98a2a3021eac6a64705e92f10
#
_cell.length_a   1.000
_cell.length_b   1.000
_cell.length_c   1.000
_cell.angle_alpha   90.00
_cell.angle_beta   90.00
_cell.angle_gamma   90.00
#
_symmetry.space_group_name_H-M   'P 1'
#
loop_
_entity.id
_entity.type
_entity.pdbx_description
1 polymer ?
#
loop_
_entity_poly.entity_id
_entity_poly.type
_entity_poly.pdbx_seq_one_letter_code
_entity_poly.pdbx_strand_id
1 'polypeptide(L)'
;METPVTRPPADAAVMARSDVVVVGGGPAGLAAAISAARQGASVTLLERYAYLGGLAAGGMVLVLDDFSDGPAEITVRGIAQEMVERLHTLGLAVYPPPGDRVLSDEMWRRWSRWGLFDLYAKGPKKSIVYAAAFDPDGWKRVSNELVEEARIDVRLHCWYSAPIMEGDTIGGVICETKAGPQAVLGDVVIDASGDADVAAGAGAPFAEGSYMVTTVFRLGNVDTDAAERFEHSDPTECHTVNRQARRILGGSWAMWWLKTPLPGVVWCNCPHMNGYDGLSVEDLTAADREGRKKIAGLLEFVRERYPGFENAVVIDVAPQIGVRQSRLIEGEYVVTKDDVVNRVHFADSVARGRGYYTPYRALLPQRVEQLLVAGRHYSVTPEAQKLSREIPPCMSMGEAAGTAAVEALDSGVTVRKVDVAAVQRRLRRQGADPGDVPSPRARPATTASAVPS
;
A
#
# COMPACT_ATOMS: atom_id res chain seq x y z
N MET A 1 -33.08 11.81 15.09
CA MET A 1 -31.85 11.09 15.52
C MET A 1 -32.32 9.96 16.43
N GLU A 2 -31.99 8.73 16.10
CA GLU A 2 -32.29 7.58 16.96
C GLU A 2 -31.43 7.64 18.23
N THR A 3 -31.98 7.13 19.34
CA THR A 3 -31.27 7.10 20.62
C THR A 3 -30.12 6.10 20.50
N PRO A 4 -28.87 6.47 20.82
CA PRO A 4 -27.76 5.54 20.74
C PRO A 4 -27.95 4.36 21.70
N VAL A 5 -27.70 3.14 21.23
CA VAL A 5 -27.71 1.94 22.05
C VAL A 5 -26.36 1.84 22.76
N THR A 6 -26.38 1.86 24.09
CA THR A 6 -25.16 1.72 24.87
C THR A 6 -24.76 0.24 24.96
N ARG A 7 -23.54 -0.07 24.51
CA ARG A 7 -22.95 -1.40 24.75
C ARG A 7 -22.60 -1.53 26.24
N PRO A 8 -22.98 -2.61 26.92
CA PRO A 8 -22.52 -2.85 28.28
C PRO A 8 -20.98 -2.92 28.31
N PRO A 9 -20.31 -2.37 29.33
CA PRO A 9 -18.89 -2.57 29.53
C PRO A 9 -18.59 -4.07 29.63
N ALA A 10 -17.59 -4.54 28.90
CA ALA A 10 -17.13 -5.93 28.96
C ALA A 10 -15.62 -5.93 29.17
N ASP A 11 -15.17 -6.78 30.10
CA ASP A 11 -13.74 -7.02 30.28
C ASP A 11 -13.18 -7.72 29.03
N ALA A 12 -12.04 -7.26 28.56
CA ALA A 12 -11.30 -7.88 27.46
C ALA A 12 -10.19 -8.76 28.04
N ALA A 13 -10.24 -10.05 27.76
CA ALA A 13 -9.15 -10.95 28.16
C ALA A 13 -7.87 -10.61 27.37
N VAL A 14 -6.71 -10.64 28.04
CA VAL A 14 -5.42 -10.43 27.38
C VAL A 14 -5.11 -11.64 26.52
N MET A 15 -5.11 -11.44 25.20
CA MET A 15 -4.81 -12.46 24.18
C MET A 15 -3.31 -12.59 23.94
N ALA A 16 -2.60 -11.48 23.93
CA ALA A 16 -1.16 -11.43 23.66
C ALA A 16 -0.49 -10.23 24.35
N ARG A 17 0.81 -10.35 24.57
CA ARG A 17 1.71 -9.27 24.99
C ARG A 17 3.02 -9.40 24.23
N SER A 18 3.48 -8.30 23.67
CA SER A 18 4.74 -8.25 22.89
C SER A 18 5.39 -6.86 23.03
N ASP A 19 6.64 -6.73 22.64
CA ASP A 19 7.32 -5.42 22.61
C ASP A 19 6.65 -4.49 21.62
N VAL A 20 6.26 -5.01 20.44
CA VAL A 20 5.64 -4.23 19.36
C VAL A 20 4.32 -4.87 18.93
N VAL A 21 3.26 -4.08 18.92
CA VAL A 21 1.95 -4.46 18.36
C VAL A 21 1.76 -3.73 17.04
N VAL A 22 1.54 -4.47 15.95
CA VAL A 22 1.26 -3.91 14.63
C VAL A 22 -0.20 -4.16 14.27
N VAL A 23 -0.96 -3.12 13.99
CA VAL A 23 -2.38 -3.21 13.61
C VAL A 23 -2.54 -3.02 12.11
N GLY A 24 -2.90 -4.10 11.42
CA GLY A 24 -3.05 -4.20 9.96
C GLY A 24 -1.92 -4.98 9.31
N GLY A 25 -2.25 -6.13 8.72
CA GLY A 25 -1.34 -7.03 7.99
C GLY A 25 -1.16 -6.67 6.51
N GLY A 26 -1.40 -5.40 6.14
CA GLY A 26 -1.12 -4.86 4.81
C GLY A 26 0.38 -4.69 4.54
N PRO A 27 0.78 -4.17 3.36
CA PRO A 27 2.19 -4.03 2.98
C PRO A 27 3.04 -3.30 4.02
N ALA A 28 2.54 -2.18 4.57
CA ALA A 28 3.25 -1.42 5.59
C ALA A 28 3.39 -2.20 6.90
N GLY A 29 2.31 -2.84 7.37
CA GLY A 29 2.33 -3.60 8.61
C GLY A 29 3.20 -4.86 8.51
N LEU A 30 3.19 -5.55 7.37
CA LEU A 30 4.12 -6.65 7.10
C LEU A 30 5.57 -6.19 7.22
N ALA A 31 5.92 -5.10 6.54
CA ALA A 31 7.28 -4.58 6.58
C ALA A 31 7.67 -4.11 7.99
N ALA A 32 6.74 -3.49 8.74
CA ALA A 32 6.98 -3.07 10.12
C ALA A 32 7.22 -4.26 11.05
N ALA A 33 6.34 -5.26 10.98
CA ALA A 33 6.45 -6.45 11.82
C ALA A 33 7.73 -7.26 11.53
N ILE A 34 8.05 -7.48 10.25
CA ILE A 34 9.25 -8.19 9.82
C ILE A 34 10.51 -7.43 10.26
N SER A 35 10.54 -6.10 10.05
CA SER A 35 11.69 -5.28 10.44
C SER A 35 11.93 -5.30 11.95
N ALA A 36 10.89 -5.15 12.76
CA ALA A 36 11.02 -5.21 14.21
C ALA A 36 11.47 -6.59 14.69
N ALA A 37 10.82 -7.66 14.21
CA ALA A 37 11.13 -9.02 14.62
C ALA A 37 12.55 -9.47 14.23
N ARG A 38 13.03 -9.12 13.03
CA ARG A 38 14.41 -9.41 12.59
C ARG A 38 15.47 -8.69 13.42
N GLN A 39 15.10 -7.64 14.15
CA GLN A 39 15.98 -6.92 15.07
C GLN A 39 15.85 -7.40 16.53
N GLY A 40 15.06 -8.45 16.79
CA GLY A 40 14.97 -9.13 18.08
C GLY A 40 13.77 -8.77 18.94
N ALA A 41 12.90 -7.85 18.52
CA ALA A 41 11.68 -7.54 19.25
C ALA A 41 10.66 -8.70 19.13
N SER A 42 9.90 -8.96 20.17
CA SER A 42 8.69 -9.76 20.09
C SER A 42 7.58 -8.94 19.43
N VAL A 43 6.89 -9.53 18.43
CA VAL A 43 5.90 -8.80 17.62
C VAL A 43 4.61 -9.57 17.53
N THR A 44 3.48 -8.87 17.81
CA THR A 44 2.14 -9.35 17.47
C THR A 44 1.58 -8.54 16.31
N LEU A 45 1.23 -9.22 15.21
CA LEU A 45 0.63 -8.64 14.01
C LEU A 45 -0.86 -8.99 13.94
N LEU A 46 -1.72 -7.98 13.93
CA LEU A 46 -3.17 -8.11 13.90
C LEU A 46 -3.70 -7.82 12.49
N GLU A 47 -4.55 -8.70 11.97
CA GLU A 47 -5.21 -8.50 10.68
C GLU A 47 -6.70 -8.85 10.76
N ARG A 48 -7.55 -8.01 10.21
CA ARG A 48 -9.01 -8.20 10.20
C ARG A 48 -9.49 -9.28 9.22
N TYR A 49 -8.75 -9.50 8.15
CA TYR A 49 -9.08 -10.50 7.13
C TYR A 49 -8.43 -11.85 7.41
N ALA A 50 -8.79 -12.84 6.60
CA ALA A 50 -8.26 -14.22 6.65
C ALA A 50 -6.89 -14.38 5.96
N TYR A 51 -6.23 -13.28 5.59
CA TYR A 51 -4.98 -13.29 4.83
C TYR A 51 -4.16 -12.04 5.12
N LEU A 52 -2.86 -12.16 4.92
CA LEU A 52 -1.92 -11.04 4.94
C LEU A 52 -1.79 -10.38 3.56
N GLY A 53 -1.36 -9.12 3.52
CA GLY A 53 -1.06 -8.38 2.31
C GLY A 53 -2.02 -7.22 1.99
N GLY A 54 -3.08 -7.03 2.76
CA GLY A 54 -4.00 -5.89 2.61
C GLY A 54 -4.42 -5.66 1.16
N LEU A 55 -4.29 -4.44 0.63
CA LEU A 55 -4.68 -4.13 -0.75
C LEU A 55 -3.79 -4.80 -1.82
N ALA A 56 -2.55 -5.17 -1.51
CA ALA A 56 -1.73 -5.95 -2.45
C ALA A 56 -2.38 -7.31 -2.76
N ALA A 57 -2.84 -8.01 -1.73
CA ALA A 57 -3.49 -9.31 -1.85
C ALA A 57 -5.00 -9.20 -2.02
N GLY A 58 -5.70 -8.62 -1.04
CA GLY A 58 -7.17 -8.55 -1.01
C GLY A 58 -7.77 -7.53 -1.97
N GLY A 59 -7.09 -6.42 -2.21
CA GLY A 59 -7.46 -5.45 -3.25
C GLY A 59 -6.97 -5.85 -4.63
N MET A 60 -6.20 -6.93 -4.73
CA MET A 60 -5.66 -7.50 -5.97
C MET A 60 -4.88 -6.47 -6.82
N VAL A 61 -4.12 -5.58 -6.19
CA VAL A 61 -3.23 -4.67 -6.92
C VAL A 61 -2.15 -5.48 -7.62
N LEU A 62 -2.01 -5.33 -8.94
CA LEU A 62 -1.05 -6.10 -9.73
C LEU A 62 0.33 -5.46 -9.81
N VAL A 63 0.39 -4.14 -9.99
CA VAL A 63 1.64 -3.45 -10.30
C VAL A 63 2.21 -2.78 -9.06
N LEU A 64 3.45 -3.12 -8.75
CA LEU A 64 4.28 -2.43 -7.77
C LEU A 64 5.11 -1.38 -8.53
N ASP A 65 4.58 -0.20 -8.67
CA ASP A 65 5.29 0.99 -9.16
C ASP A 65 5.93 1.77 -8.00
N ASP A 66 6.56 2.90 -8.28
CA ASP A 66 7.25 3.72 -7.27
C ASP A 66 8.49 3.08 -6.60
N PHE A 67 9.06 2.03 -7.19
CA PHE A 67 10.34 1.48 -6.75
C PHE A 67 11.55 2.31 -7.18
N SER A 68 11.41 3.08 -8.26
CA SER A 68 12.55 3.72 -8.90
C SER A 68 12.29 5.16 -9.34
N ASP A 69 13.32 5.97 -9.28
CA ASP A 69 13.34 7.32 -9.85
C ASP A 69 13.88 7.26 -11.29
N GLY A 70 12.99 6.95 -12.22
CA GLY A 70 13.34 6.69 -13.61
C GLY A 70 14.03 5.34 -13.84
N PRO A 71 14.62 5.10 -15.02
CA PRO A 71 15.13 3.80 -15.42
C PRO A 71 16.32 3.28 -14.59
N ALA A 72 17.15 4.17 -14.07
CA ALA A 72 18.47 3.82 -13.53
C ALA A 72 18.52 3.69 -12.00
N GLU A 73 17.70 4.44 -11.27
CA GLU A 73 17.80 4.53 -9.82
C GLU A 73 16.67 3.77 -9.12
N ILE A 74 17.01 2.66 -8.45
CA ILE A 74 16.09 1.96 -7.54
C ILE A 74 16.16 2.67 -6.18
N THR A 75 15.05 3.26 -5.76
CA THR A 75 14.95 4.09 -4.55
C THR A 75 14.30 3.37 -3.39
N VAL A 76 13.41 2.41 -3.63
CA VAL A 76 12.83 1.57 -2.58
C VAL A 76 13.52 0.21 -2.61
N ARG A 77 14.08 -0.18 -1.47
CA ARG A 77 14.86 -1.40 -1.26
C ARG A 77 14.34 -2.17 -0.05
N GLY A 78 15.19 -2.97 0.58
CA GLY A 78 14.85 -3.69 1.82
C GLY A 78 13.76 -4.74 1.62
N ILE A 79 12.83 -4.81 2.57
CA ILE A 79 11.75 -5.82 2.59
C ILE A 79 10.86 -5.76 1.35
N ALA A 80 10.62 -4.57 0.79
CA ALA A 80 9.83 -4.43 -0.43
C ALA A 80 10.50 -5.09 -1.65
N GLN A 81 11.80 -4.93 -1.80
CA GLN A 81 12.58 -5.58 -2.86
C GLN A 81 12.66 -7.10 -2.62
N GLU A 82 12.91 -7.53 -1.39
CA GLU A 82 12.92 -8.95 -1.02
C GLU A 82 11.60 -9.66 -1.38
N MET A 83 10.45 -9.01 -1.13
CA MET A 83 9.14 -9.52 -1.52
C MET A 83 9.06 -9.79 -3.02
N VAL A 84 9.49 -8.84 -3.84
CA VAL A 84 9.51 -9.00 -5.31
C VAL A 84 10.44 -10.12 -5.76
N GLU A 85 11.62 -10.22 -5.17
CA GLU A 85 12.61 -11.24 -5.53
C GLU A 85 12.13 -12.66 -5.19
N ARG A 86 11.50 -12.83 -4.02
CA ARG A 86 10.88 -14.11 -3.62
C ARG A 86 9.74 -14.51 -4.56
N LEU A 87 8.83 -13.56 -4.86
CA LEU A 87 7.76 -13.79 -5.83
C LEU A 87 8.31 -14.16 -7.22
N HIS A 88 9.35 -13.48 -7.67
CA HIS A 88 9.98 -13.76 -8.95
C HIS A 88 10.61 -15.16 -9.00
N THR A 89 11.29 -15.56 -7.93
CA THR A 89 11.87 -16.92 -7.81
C THR A 89 10.80 -18.01 -7.91
N LEU A 90 9.59 -17.73 -7.46
CA LEU A 90 8.44 -18.63 -7.57
C LEU A 90 7.73 -18.56 -8.95
N GLY A 91 8.19 -17.69 -9.86
CA GLY A 91 7.48 -17.43 -11.14
C GLY A 91 6.19 -16.63 -10.99
N LEU A 92 5.98 -16.01 -9.83
CA LEU A 92 4.77 -15.26 -9.47
C LEU A 92 4.95 -13.74 -9.49
N ALA A 93 6.11 -13.27 -9.96
CA ALA A 93 6.33 -11.87 -10.31
C ALA A 93 7.21 -11.73 -11.55
N VAL A 94 6.99 -10.67 -12.30
CA VAL A 94 7.75 -10.30 -13.49
C VAL A 94 8.18 -8.85 -13.35
N TYR A 95 9.46 -8.57 -13.65
CA TYR A 95 10.01 -7.23 -13.72
C TYR A 95 11.05 -7.10 -14.84
N PRO A 96 11.26 -5.90 -15.42
CA PRO A 96 12.22 -5.70 -16.50
C PRO A 96 13.66 -5.87 -15.99
N PRO A 97 14.51 -6.63 -16.70
CA PRO A 97 15.92 -6.66 -16.40
C PRO A 97 16.57 -5.28 -16.62
N PRO A 98 17.75 -4.99 -16.05
CA PRO A 98 18.38 -3.67 -16.18
C PRO A 98 18.54 -3.17 -17.62
N GLY A 99 18.85 -4.05 -18.55
CA GLY A 99 19.03 -3.71 -19.97
C GLY A 99 17.75 -3.25 -20.70
N ASP A 100 16.58 -3.64 -20.18
CA ASP A 100 15.29 -3.28 -20.76
C ASP A 100 14.73 -1.95 -20.20
N ARG A 101 15.35 -1.40 -19.15
CA ARG A 101 14.87 -0.18 -18.46
C ARG A 101 15.29 1.06 -19.21
N VAL A 102 14.73 1.27 -20.37
CA VAL A 102 15.03 2.40 -21.26
C VAL A 102 13.75 2.90 -21.93
N LEU A 103 13.83 4.07 -22.57
CA LEU A 103 12.80 4.57 -23.46
C LEU A 103 13.12 4.14 -24.90
N SER A 104 12.43 3.12 -25.39
CA SER A 104 12.48 2.71 -26.80
C SER A 104 11.15 2.09 -27.23
N ASP A 105 10.92 2.06 -28.55
CA ASP A 105 9.71 1.46 -29.13
C ASP A 105 9.63 -0.05 -28.89
N GLU A 106 10.76 -0.71 -28.91
CA GLU A 106 10.86 -2.16 -28.66
C GLU A 106 10.49 -2.47 -27.22
N MET A 107 11.12 -1.78 -26.25
CA MET A 107 10.85 -2.03 -24.84
C MET A 107 9.44 -1.59 -24.44
N TRP A 108 8.91 -0.52 -25.03
CA TRP A 108 7.53 -0.13 -24.84
C TRP A 108 6.56 -1.23 -25.29
N ARG A 109 6.74 -1.79 -26.49
CA ARG A 109 5.93 -2.93 -26.97
C ARG A 109 6.02 -4.15 -26.06
N ARG A 110 7.21 -4.44 -25.54
CA ARG A 110 7.46 -5.60 -24.69
C ARG A 110 6.83 -5.47 -23.29
N TRP A 111 6.89 -4.28 -22.68
CA TRP A 111 6.63 -4.10 -21.27
C TRP A 111 5.36 -3.29 -20.93
N SER A 112 4.82 -2.52 -21.88
CA SER A 112 3.68 -1.64 -21.58
C SER A 112 2.44 -2.40 -21.08
N ARG A 113 2.16 -3.58 -21.65
CA ARG A 113 1.03 -4.43 -21.23
C ARG A 113 1.23 -5.14 -19.89
N TRP A 114 2.40 -5.01 -19.30
CA TRP A 114 2.67 -5.40 -17.92
C TRP A 114 2.49 -4.24 -16.93
N GLY A 115 2.34 -3.01 -17.42
CA GLY A 115 2.26 -1.81 -16.59
C GLY A 115 3.61 -1.35 -16.00
N LEU A 116 4.75 -1.86 -16.52
CA LEU A 116 6.08 -1.69 -15.92
C LEU A 116 6.83 -0.50 -16.51
N PHE A 117 6.23 0.67 -16.42
CA PHE A 117 6.78 1.92 -16.96
C PHE A 117 6.55 3.09 -15.99
N ASP A 118 7.27 4.17 -16.16
CA ASP A 118 7.11 5.39 -15.37
C ASP A 118 5.74 6.01 -15.63
N LEU A 119 4.80 5.76 -14.73
CA LEU A 119 3.41 6.25 -14.83
C LEU A 119 3.31 7.77 -14.87
N TYR A 120 4.28 8.47 -14.32
CA TYR A 120 4.29 9.92 -14.16
C TYR A 120 5.06 10.66 -15.26
N ALA A 121 5.80 9.91 -16.09
CA ALA A 121 6.45 10.48 -17.27
C ALA A 121 5.40 11.00 -18.26
N LYS A 122 5.72 12.13 -18.90
CA LYS A 122 4.88 12.73 -19.95
C LYS A 122 5.14 12.03 -21.30
N GLY A 123 4.12 12.04 -22.14
CA GLY A 123 4.20 11.52 -23.51
C GLY A 123 3.45 10.21 -23.73
N PRO A 124 3.27 9.82 -25.01
CA PRO A 124 2.52 8.63 -25.39
C PRO A 124 3.27 7.33 -25.08
N LYS A 125 4.59 7.37 -25.08
CA LYS A 125 5.50 6.29 -24.67
C LYS A 125 6.31 6.75 -23.49
N LYS A 126 6.56 5.83 -22.55
CA LYS A 126 7.22 6.11 -21.29
C LYS A 126 8.41 5.19 -21.10
N SER A 127 9.37 5.63 -20.31
CA SER A 127 10.52 4.80 -19.95
C SER A 127 10.07 3.57 -19.18
N ILE A 128 10.62 2.42 -19.51
CA ILE A 128 10.51 1.22 -18.71
C ILE A 128 11.38 1.41 -17.46
N VAL A 129 10.83 1.04 -16.30
CA VAL A 129 11.47 1.26 -14.99
C VAL A 129 11.50 -0.05 -14.18
N TYR A 130 12.22 -0.07 -13.07
CA TYR A 130 12.08 -1.16 -12.12
C TYR A 130 10.73 -1.03 -11.41
N ALA A 131 9.83 -1.87 -11.81
CA ALA A 131 8.49 -2.08 -11.28
C ALA A 131 8.17 -3.56 -11.44
N ALA A 132 7.21 -4.10 -10.70
CA ALA A 132 6.89 -5.52 -10.76
C ALA A 132 5.39 -5.76 -10.93
N ALA A 133 5.03 -6.65 -11.85
CA ALA A 133 3.73 -7.27 -11.92
C ALA A 133 3.77 -8.58 -11.12
N PHE A 134 2.76 -8.84 -10.28
CA PHE A 134 2.77 -9.99 -9.39
C PHE A 134 1.41 -10.67 -9.27
N ASP A 135 1.40 -11.91 -8.79
CA ASP A 135 0.18 -12.64 -8.45
C ASP A 135 -0.24 -12.35 -6.99
N PRO A 136 -1.49 -11.95 -6.73
CA PRO A 136 -1.94 -11.60 -5.39
C PRO A 136 -2.02 -12.80 -4.42
N ASP A 137 -2.19 -14.01 -4.92
CA ASP A 137 -2.15 -15.21 -4.06
C ASP A 137 -0.71 -15.61 -3.73
N GLY A 138 0.20 -15.43 -4.70
CA GLY A 138 1.64 -15.50 -4.45
C GLY A 138 2.09 -14.52 -3.36
N TRP A 139 1.54 -13.30 -3.35
CA TRP A 139 1.81 -12.33 -2.28
C TRP A 139 1.43 -12.87 -0.89
N LYS A 140 0.24 -13.46 -0.75
CA LYS A 140 -0.19 -14.09 0.51
C LYS A 140 0.77 -15.19 0.95
N ARG A 141 1.20 -16.02 0.00
CA ARG A 141 2.16 -17.11 0.26
C ARG A 141 3.48 -16.56 0.80
N VAL A 142 4.12 -15.64 0.09
CA VAL A 142 5.40 -15.06 0.51
C VAL A 142 5.25 -14.28 1.82
N SER A 143 4.11 -13.61 2.04
CA SER A 143 3.82 -12.94 3.32
C SER A 143 3.84 -13.93 4.48
N ASN A 144 3.19 -15.09 4.34
CA ASN A 144 3.19 -16.14 5.38
C ASN A 144 4.61 -16.68 5.61
N GLU A 145 5.36 -16.98 4.55
CA GLU A 145 6.75 -17.44 4.67
C GLU A 145 7.62 -16.44 5.45
N LEU A 146 7.50 -15.14 5.14
CA LEU A 146 8.28 -14.08 5.80
C LEU A 146 7.93 -13.92 7.29
N VAL A 147 6.65 -13.98 7.66
CA VAL A 147 6.25 -13.83 9.07
C VAL A 147 6.57 -15.07 9.88
N GLU A 148 6.52 -16.27 9.30
CA GLU A 148 6.96 -17.50 9.92
C GLU A 148 8.48 -17.52 10.16
N GLU A 149 9.27 -17.15 9.16
CA GLU A 149 10.73 -17.02 9.27
C GLU A 149 11.13 -16.01 10.36
N ALA A 150 10.40 -14.90 10.48
CA ALA A 150 10.64 -13.87 11.49
C ALA A 150 10.01 -14.22 12.86
N ARG A 151 9.28 -15.33 12.99
CA ARG A 151 8.60 -15.78 14.22
C ARG A 151 7.63 -14.76 14.81
N ILE A 152 6.88 -14.11 13.95
CA ILE A 152 5.87 -13.11 14.34
C ILE A 152 4.61 -13.84 14.82
N ASP A 153 4.02 -13.39 15.94
CA ASP A 153 2.70 -13.85 16.41
C ASP A 153 1.60 -13.19 15.57
N VAL A 154 1.12 -13.89 14.54
CA VAL A 154 0.08 -13.39 13.62
C VAL A 154 -1.31 -13.76 14.13
N ARG A 155 -2.21 -12.76 14.21
CA ARG A 155 -3.62 -12.93 14.61
C ARG A 155 -4.51 -12.43 13.48
N LEU A 156 -5.05 -13.36 12.68
CA LEU A 156 -6.06 -13.08 11.67
C LEU A 156 -7.46 -13.00 12.28
N HIS A 157 -8.43 -12.40 11.57
CA HIS A 157 -9.81 -12.21 12.03
C HIS A 157 -9.91 -11.36 13.32
N CYS A 158 -8.97 -10.44 13.50
CA CYS A 158 -8.91 -9.51 14.63
C CYS A 158 -9.22 -8.10 14.14
N TRP A 159 -10.44 -7.63 14.40
CA TRP A 159 -10.86 -6.27 14.08
C TRP A 159 -10.46 -5.32 15.19
N TYR A 160 -9.64 -4.32 14.89
CA TYR A 160 -9.38 -3.25 15.86
C TYR A 160 -10.70 -2.58 16.29
N SER A 161 -10.86 -2.34 17.58
CA SER A 161 -12.07 -1.76 18.19
C SER A 161 -11.77 -0.52 19.01
N ALA A 162 -10.71 -0.54 19.83
CA ALA A 162 -10.35 0.59 20.68
C ALA A 162 -8.85 0.56 21.06
N PRO A 163 -8.25 1.72 21.37
CA PRO A 163 -6.92 1.78 21.97
C PRO A 163 -7.00 1.49 23.46
N ILE A 164 -5.90 1.01 24.04
CA ILE A 164 -5.69 0.93 25.50
C ILE A 164 -4.74 2.08 25.84
N MET A 165 -5.26 3.08 26.57
CA MET A 165 -4.55 4.32 26.84
C MET A 165 -4.22 4.47 28.33
N GLU A 166 -3.02 4.98 28.62
CA GLU A 166 -2.62 5.49 29.92
C GLU A 166 -2.21 6.96 29.75
N GLY A 167 -3.13 7.86 30.05
CA GLY A 167 -2.98 9.28 29.71
C GLY A 167 -2.95 9.48 28.21
N ASP A 168 -1.86 10.04 27.68
CA ASP A 168 -1.59 10.22 26.25
C ASP A 168 -0.80 9.07 25.62
N THR A 169 -0.41 8.07 26.41
CA THR A 169 0.42 6.94 25.98
C THR A 169 -0.45 5.73 25.63
N ILE A 170 -0.25 5.18 24.45
CA ILE A 170 -0.90 3.92 24.06
C ILE A 170 -0.08 2.72 24.58
N GLY A 171 -0.75 1.78 25.26
CA GLY A 171 -0.14 0.55 25.79
C GLY A 171 -0.69 -0.72 25.14
N GLY A 172 -1.48 -0.59 24.08
CA GLY A 172 -2.05 -1.72 23.38
C GLY A 172 -3.37 -1.40 22.68
N VAL A 173 -4.06 -2.44 22.24
CA VAL A 173 -5.35 -2.31 21.55
C VAL A 173 -6.34 -3.38 21.98
N ILE A 174 -7.63 -3.09 21.85
CA ILE A 174 -8.72 -4.04 21.93
C ILE A 174 -9.16 -4.41 20.52
N CYS A 175 -9.32 -5.70 20.28
CA CYS A 175 -9.84 -6.26 19.04
C CYS A 175 -11.13 -7.01 19.26
N GLU A 176 -12.08 -6.86 18.36
CA GLU A 176 -13.24 -7.75 18.27
C GLU A 176 -12.84 -9.03 17.56
N THR A 177 -13.11 -10.15 18.21
CA THR A 177 -12.91 -11.49 17.67
C THR A 177 -14.21 -12.29 17.75
N LYS A 178 -14.24 -13.47 17.14
CA LYS A 178 -15.41 -14.35 17.25
C LYS A 178 -15.68 -14.81 18.69
N ALA A 179 -14.69 -14.75 19.57
CA ALA A 179 -14.80 -15.04 21.00
C ALA A 179 -15.15 -13.81 21.85
N GLY A 180 -15.41 -12.67 21.24
CA GLY A 180 -15.65 -11.38 21.88
C GLY A 180 -14.41 -10.47 21.90
N PRO A 181 -14.45 -9.37 22.70
CA PRO A 181 -13.35 -8.42 22.79
C PRO A 181 -12.13 -9.07 23.47
N GLN A 182 -10.96 -8.83 22.89
CA GLN A 182 -9.68 -9.30 23.44
C GLN A 182 -8.64 -8.18 23.39
N ALA A 183 -7.78 -8.11 24.39
CA ALA A 183 -6.73 -7.12 24.51
C ALA A 183 -5.39 -7.67 24.00
N VAL A 184 -4.65 -6.84 23.28
CA VAL A 184 -3.26 -7.09 22.90
C VAL A 184 -2.42 -5.93 23.41
N LEU A 185 -1.46 -6.23 24.27
CA LEU A 185 -0.64 -5.25 24.97
C LEU A 185 0.74 -5.17 24.34
N GLY A 186 1.31 -3.96 24.29
CA GLY A 186 2.66 -3.72 23.77
C GLY A 186 3.25 -2.41 24.23
N ASP A 187 4.58 -2.34 24.24
CA ASP A 187 5.31 -1.15 24.64
C ASP A 187 5.32 -0.09 23.53
N VAL A 188 5.22 -0.52 22.26
CA VAL A 188 5.04 0.34 21.08
C VAL A 188 3.91 -0.21 20.21
N VAL A 189 3.06 0.67 19.72
CA VAL A 189 1.99 0.32 18.76
C VAL A 189 2.30 0.97 17.41
N ILE A 190 2.11 0.20 16.32
CA ILE A 190 2.23 0.71 14.95
C ILE A 190 0.86 0.61 14.28
N ASP A 191 0.27 1.75 13.95
CA ASP A 191 -0.94 1.82 13.12
C ASP A 191 -0.57 1.65 11.64
N ALA A 192 -0.87 0.48 11.10
CA ALA A 192 -0.77 0.12 9.69
C ALA A 192 -2.14 -0.27 9.12
N SER A 193 -3.23 0.18 9.75
CA SER A 193 -4.63 -0.16 9.41
C SER A 193 -5.02 0.30 8.00
N GLY A 194 -4.33 1.30 7.48
CA GLY A 194 -4.57 1.90 6.17
C GLY A 194 -5.58 3.06 6.20
N ASP A 195 -6.34 3.18 7.29
CA ASP A 195 -7.40 4.17 7.47
C ASP A 195 -7.24 5.01 8.76
N ALA A 196 -6.05 4.95 9.40
CA ALA A 196 -5.73 5.60 10.68
C ALA A 196 -6.67 5.19 11.83
N ASP A 197 -7.08 3.92 11.87
CA ASP A 197 -8.08 3.47 12.83
C ASP A 197 -7.57 3.60 14.28
N VAL A 198 -6.31 3.21 14.53
CA VAL A 198 -5.72 3.29 15.87
C VAL A 198 -5.44 4.74 16.27
N ALA A 199 -4.81 5.51 15.38
CA ALA A 199 -4.46 6.90 15.64
C ALA A 199 -5.70 7.76 15.91
N ALA A 200 -6.74 7.62 15.09
CA ALA A 200 -8.02 8.32 15.28
C ALA A 200 -8.71 7.87 16.58
N GLY A 201 -8.73 6.57 16.85
CA GLY A 201 -9.29 6.01 18.10
C GLY A 201 -8.57 6.50 19.35
N ALA A 202 -7.24 6.71 19.27
CA ALA A 202 -6.42 7.25 20.35
C ALA A 202 -6.50 8.80 20.49
N GLY A 203 -7.28 9.48 19.65
CA GLY A 203 -7.49 10.93 19.72
C GLY A 203 -6.43 11.76 18.98
N ALA A 204 -5.61 11.15 18.13
CA ALA A 204 -4.74 11.90 17.24
C ALA A 204 -5.56 12.69 16.21
N PRO A 205 -5.19 13.94 15.89
CA PRO A 205 -5.87 14.70 14.85
C PRO A 205 -5.60 14.09 13.47
N PHE A 206 -6.59 14.21 12.58
CA PHE A 206 -6.52 13.74 11.21
C PHE A 206 -7.33 14.63 10.26
N ALA A 207 -6.94 14.65 9.00
CA ALA A 207 -7.73 15.20 7.91
C ALA A 207 -8.52 14.08 7.23
N GLU A 208 -9.74 14.38 6.79
CA GLU A 208 -10.51 13.48 5.94
C GLU A 208 -10.15 13.71 4.47
N GLY A 209 -9.86 12.62 3.78
CA GLY A 209 -9.59 12.61 2.35
C GLY A 209 -10.65 11.82 1.60
N SER A 210 -10.91 12.23 0.38
CA SER A 210 -11.80 11.50 -0.52
C SER A 210 -11.11 11.28 -1.86
N TYR A 211 -11.13 10.02 -2.30
CA TYR A 211 -10.63 9.62 -3.59
C TYR A 211 -11.42 8.41 -4.11
N MET A 212 -11.21 8.05 -5.37
CA MET A 212 -11.92 6.92 -5.97
C MET A 212 -11.71 5.60 -5.21
N VAL A 213 -12.73 4.75 -5.21
CA VAL A 213 -12.64 3.34 -4.84
C VAL A 213 -12.61 2.47 -6.09
N THR A 214 -12.06 1.27 -5.98
CA THR A 214 -11.87 0.37 -7.13
C THR A 214 -12.27 -1.06 -6.77
N THR A 215 -13.05 -1.71 -7.62
CA THR A 215 -13.33 -3.15 -7.54
C THR A 215 -12.51 -3.86 -8.62
N VAL A 216 -11.32 -4.28 -8.27
CA VAL A 216 -10.39 -4.97 -9.18
C VAL A 216 -10.92 -6.38 -9.48
N PHE A 217 -10.62 -6.89 -10.67
CA PHE A 217 -10.96 -8.28 -11.06
C PHE A 217 -9.93 -8.83 -12.05
N ARG A 218 -9.95 -10.16 -12.22
CA ARG A 218 -9.14 -10.83 -13.24
C ARG A 218 -10.02 -11.62 -14.20
N LEU A 219 -9.64 -11.62 -15.47
CA LEU A 219 -10.23 -12.48 -16.50
C LEU A 219 -9.23 -13.57 -16.87
N GLY A 220 -9.74 -14.79 -16.95
CA GLY A 220 -9.03 -15.94 -17.50
C GLY A 220 -9.50 -16.30 -18.91
N ASN A 221 -8.82 -17.26 -19.55
CA ASN A 221 -9.06 -17.69 -20.93
C ASN A 221 -8.91 -16.56 -21.97
N VAL A 222 -8.01 -15.63 -21.73
CA VAL A 222 -7.71 -14.53 -22.66
C VAL A 222 -6.51 -14.89 -23.53
N ASP A 223 -6.69 -14.81 -24.87
CA ASP A 223 -5.57 -14.83 -25.81
C ASP A 223 -4.94 -13.43 -25.86
N THR A 224 -3.94 -13.23 -24.98
CA THR A 224 -3.25 -11.93 -24.86
C THR A 224 -2.50 -11.56 -26.11
N ASP A 225 -2.03 -12.55 -26.92
CA ASP A 225 -1.31 -12.28 -28.16
C ASP A 225 -2.26 -11.79 -29.26
N ALA A 226 -3.49 -12.37 -29.35
CA ALA A 226 -4.53 -11.87 -30.24
C ALA A 226 -4.95 -10.45 -29.83
N ALA A 227 -5.11 -10.18 -28.54
CA ALA A 227 -5.45 -8.85 -28.03
C ALA A 227 -4.38 -7.80 -28.35
N GLU A 228 -3.09 -8.12 -28.18
CA GLU A 228 -1.98 -7.25 -28.56
C GLU A 228 -1.87 -7.06 -30.07
N ARG A 229 -2.09 -8.13 -30.88
CA ARG A 229 -2.15 -8.00 -32.34
C ARG A 229 -3.27 -7.06 -32.79
N PHE A 230 -4.45 -7.14 -32.20
CA PHE A 230 -5.55 -6.23 -32.51
C PHE A 230 -5.18 -4.77 -32.25
N GLU A 231 -4.51 -4.48 -31.13
CA GLU A 231 -4.06 -3.14 -30.79
C GLU A 231 -3.09 -2.56 -31.85
N HIS A 232 -2.27 -3.40 -32.47
CA HIS A 232 -1.29 -2.98 -33.48
C HIS A 232 -1.83 -2.98 -34.90
N SER A 233 -2.72 -3.92 -35.26
CA SER A 233 -3.25 -4.07 -36.61
C SER A 233 -4.38 -3.09 -36.94
N ASP A 234 -5.22 -2.76 -35.93
CA ASP A 234 -6.30 -1.79 -36.07
C ASP A 234 -6.40 -0.88 -34.83
N PRO A 235 -5.46 0.06 -34.68
CA PRO A 235 -5.42 0.95 -33.51
C PRO A 235 -6.64 1.86 -33.40
N THR A 236 -7.32 2.16 -34.54
CA THR A 236 -8.51 3.02 -34.54
C THR A 236 -9.72 2.29 -33.96
N GLU A 237 -9.99 1.07 -34.40
CA GLU A 237 -11.07 0.27 -33.83
C GLU A 237 -10.75 -0.13 -32.39
N CYS A 238 -9.52 -0.52 -32.09
CA CYS A 238 -9.08 -0.82 -30.73
C CYS A 238 -9.31 0.37 -29.80
N HIS A 239 -8.99 1.60 -30.24
CA HIS A 239 -9.30 2.81 -29.46
C HIS A 239 -10.81 2.98 -29.24
N THR A 240 -11.62 2.69 -30.25
CA THR A 240 -13.08 2.78 -30.17
C THR A 240 -13.65 1.77 -29.16
N VAL A 241 -13.23 0.52 -29.23
CA VAL A 241 -13.62 -0.54 -28.31
C VAL A 241 -13.17 -0.22 -26.87
N ASN A 242 -11.93 0.19 -26.66
CA ASN A 242 -11.44 0.62 -25.37
C ASN A 242 -12.22 1.79 -24.77
N ARG A 243 -12.64 2.76 -25.58
CA ARG A 243 -13.47 3.87 -25.13
C ARG A 243 -14.87 3.40 -24.72
N GLN A 244 -15.46 2.44 -25.41
CA GLN A 244 -16.75 1.84 -25.05
C GLN A 244 -16.64 1.04 -23.76
N ALA A 245 -15.62 0.18 -23.62
CA ALA A 245 -15.34 -0.55 -22.38
C ALA A 245 -15.22 0.39 -21.18
N ARG A 246 -14.50 1.50 -21.31
CA ARG A 246 -14.37 2.51 -20.25
C ARG A 246 -15.69 3.18 -19.90
N ARG A 247 -16.61 3.37 -20.83
CA ARG A 247 -17.96 3.89 -20.54
C ARG A 247 -18.77 2.90 -19.71
N ILE A 248 -18.73 1.61 -20.06
CA ILE A 248 -19.39 0.54 -19.29
C ILE A 248 -18.88 0.53 -17.85
N LEU A 249 -17.57 0.64 -17.69
CA LEU A 249 -16.93 0.68 -16.37
C LEU A 249 -17.20 1.96 -15.57
N GLY A 250 -17.79 3.01 -16.20
CA GLY A 250 -18.05 4.29 -15.54
C GLY A 250 -16.81 5.12 -15.25
N GLY A 251 -15.72 4.81 -15.90
CA GLY A 251 -14.39 5.38 -15.77
C GLY A 251 -13.35 4.31 -15.49
N SER A 252 -12.22 4.46 -16.14
CA SER A 252 -11.09 3.55 -16.00
C SER A 252 -9.86 4.20 -16.63
N TRP A 253 -8.72 3.66 -16.33
CA TRP A 253 -7.47 3.97 -17.00
C TRP A 253 -7.52 3.52 -18.48
N ALA A 254 -6.74 4.17 -19.35
CA ALA A 254 -6.73 3.84 -20.80
C ALA A 254 -6.30 2.39 -21.07
N MET A 255 -5.37 1.87 -20.27
CA MET A 255 -4.94 0.47 -20.28
C MET A 255 -5.72 -0.30 -19.20
N TRP A 256 -7.03 -0.50 -19.41
CA TRP A 256 -7.91 -1.10 -18.41
C TRP A 256 -7.60 -2.57 -18.10
N TRP A 257 -6.85 -3.26 -18.98
CA TRP A 257 -6.34 -4.61 -18.73
C TRP A 257 -4.81 -4.66 -18.88
N LEU A 258 -4.16 -5.47 -18.07
CA LEU A 258 -2.73 -5.75 -18.10
C LEU A 258 -2.48 -7.25 -18.02
N LYS A 259 -1.31 -7.69 -18.51
CA LYS A 259 -0.82 -9.06 -18.36
C LYS A 259 -0.52 -9.37 -16.90
N THR A 260 -0.67 -10.63 -16.50
CA THR A 260 -0.25 -11.16 -15.20
C THR A 260 0.84 -12.23 -15.40
N PRO A 261 1.56 -12.62 -14.36
CA PRO A 261 2.49 -13.74 -14.42
C PRO A 261 1.84 -15.08 -14.83
N LEU A 262 0.51 -15.17 -14.72
CA LEU A 262 -0.25 -16.38 -15.07
C LEU A 262 -0.67 -16.34 -16.54
N PRO A 263 -0.28 -17.32 -17.39
CA PRO A 263 -0.66 -17.34 -18.80
C PRO A 263 -2.18 -17.30 -19.01
N GLY A 264 -2.63 -16.49 -19.95
CA GLY A 264 -4.06 -16.37 -20.28
C GLY A 264 -4.90 -15.67 -19.22
N VAL A 265 -4.27 -15.11 -18.18
CA VAL A 265 -4.93 -14.33 -17.14
C VAL A 265 -4.55 -12.85 -17.29
N VAL A 266 -5.55 -11.98 -17.33
CA VAL A 266 -5.36 -10.54 -17.34
C VAL A 266 -5.95 -9.90 -16.09
N TRP A 267 -5.32 -8.82 -15.64
CA TRP A 267 -5.73 -8.02 -14.51
C TRP A 267 -6.41 -6.73 -14.98
N CYS A 268 -7.49 -6.36 -14.31
CA CYS A 268 -8.32 -5.22 -14.67
C CYS A 268 -8.43 -4.25 -13.49
N ASN A 269 -7.70 -3.12 -13.55
CA ASN A 269 -7.75 -2.05 -12.53
C ASN A 269 -8.95 -1.14 -12.78
N CYS A 270 -10.12 -1.69 -12.61
CA CYS A 270 -11.40 -1.01 -12.86
C CYS A 270 -12.56 -1.85 -12.29
N PRO A 271 -13.77 -1.29 -12.13
CA PRO A 271 -14.12 0.11 -12.35
C PRO A 271 -13.54 1.04 -11.31
N HIS A 272 -13.26 2.28 -11.71
CA HIS A 272 -12.98 3.38 -10.78
C HIS A 272 -14.27 4.11 -10.47
N MET A 273 -14.64 4.19 -9.20
CA MET A 273 -15.90 4.78 -8.74
C MET A 273 -15.61 5.92 -7.77
N ASN A 274 -16.32 7.03 -7.94
CA ASN A 274 -16.18 8.23 -7.11
C ASN A 274 -17.46 8.47 -6.29
N GLY A 275 -17.35 9.27 -5.24
CA GLY A 275 -18.49 9.67 -4.41
C GLY A 275 -18.85 8.67 -3.31
N TYR A 276 -17.96 7.72 -3.03
CA TYR A 276 -18.11 6.75 -1.93
C TYR A 276 -17.16 7.11 -0.78
N ASP A 277 -17.69 7.09 0.43
CA ASP A 277 -16.90 7.19 1.65
C ASP A 277 -16.29 5.83 1.99
N GLY A 278 -14.96 5.79 2.07
CA GLY A 278 -14.20 4.59 2.42
C GLY A 278 -14.38 4.10 3.85
N LEU A 279 -15.07 4.86 4.70
CA LEU A 279 -15.36 4.54 6.10
C LEU A 279 -16.83 4.15 6.32
N SER A 280 -17.72 4.42 5.36
CA SER A 280 -19.14 4.09 5.43
C SER A 280 -19.40 2.65 4.97
N VAL A 281 -20.02 1.84 5.83
CA VAL A 281 -20.43 0.47 5.51
C VAL A 281 -21.41 0.44 4.34
N GLU A 282 -22.34 1.40 4.32
CA GLU A 282 -23.36 1.55 3.28
C GLU A 282 -22.71 1.84 1.93
N ASP A 283 -21.76 2.78 1.90
CA ASP A 283 -21.06 3.17 0.68
C ASP A 283 -20.15 2.06 0.15
N LEU A 284 -19.40 1.39 1.02
CA LEU A 284 -18.56 0.26 0.63
C LEU A 284 -19.42 -0.90 0.07
N THR A 285 -20.57 -1.16 0.67
CA THR A 285 -21.51 -2.19 0.19
C THR A 285 -22.12 -1.81 -1.17
N ALA A 286 -22.49 -0.54 -1.33
CA ALA A 286 -23.03 -0.04 -2.58
C ALA A 286 -21.99 -0.08 -3.70
N ALA A 287 -20.77 0.35 -3.41
CA ALA A 287 -19.64 0.33 -4.34
C ALA A 287 -19.27 -1.10 -4.81
N ASP A 288 -19.25 -2.10 -3.91
CA ASP A 288 -19.01 -3.49 -4.29
C ASP A 288 -20.09 -3.99 -5.28
N ARG A 289 -21.35 -3.74 -4.97
CA ARG A 289 -22.48 -4.15 -5.84
C ARG A 289 -22.45 -3.46 -7.20
N GLU A 290 -22.17 -2.16 -7.23
CA GLU A 290 -22.05 -1.40 -8.49
C GLU A 290 -20.85 -1.91 -9.30
N GLY A 291 -19.70 -2.12 -8.67
CA GLY A 291 -18.52 -2.66 -9.32
C GLY A 291 -18.78 -3.99 -10.01
N ARG A 292 -19.41 -4.93 -9.31
CA ARG A 292 -19.77 -6.26 -9.88
C ARG A 292 -20.73 -6.17 -11.06
N LYS A 293 -21.71 -5.26 -11.05
CA LYS A 293 -22.59 -5.02 -12.19
C LYS A 293 -21.82 -4.51 -13.42
N LYS A 294 -20.91 -3.57 -13.21
CA LYS A 294 -20.07 -3.03 -14.29
C LYS A 294 -19.15 -4.10 -14.88
N ILE A 295 -18.58 -4.98 -14.03
CA ILE A 295 -17.74 -6.11 -14.46
C ILE A 295 -18.53 -7.07 -15.34
N ALA A 296 -19.76 -7.43 -14.95
CA ALA A 296 -20.61 -8.31 -15.75
C ALA A 296 -20.91 -7.71 -17.13
N GLY A 297 -21.32 -6.44 -17.18
CA GLY A 297 -21.57 -5.76 -18.45
C GLY A 297 -20.32 -5.60 -19.32
N LEU A 298 -19.13 -5.41 -18.71
CA LEU A 298 -17.87 -5.40 -19.46
C LEU A 298 -17.60 -6.77 -20.08
N LEU A 299 -17.76 -7.86 -19.33
CA LEU A 299 -17.47 -9.21 -19.81
C LEU A 299 -18.30 -9.55 -21.05
N GLU A 300 -19.61 -9.26 -21.05
CA GLU A 300 -20.48 -9.45 -22.21
C GLU A 300 -19.94 -8.66 -23.41
N PHE A 301 -19.63 -7.39 -23.22
CA PHE A 301 -19.15 -6.52 -24.29
C PHE A 301 -17.81 -6.97 -24.88
N VAL A 302 -16.82 -7.33 -24.06
CA VAL A 302 -15.47 -7.67 -24.57
C VAL A 302 -15.45 -9.02 -25.28
N ARG A 303 -16.30 -9.97 -24.88
CA ARG A 303 -16.47 -11.24 -25.60
C ARG A 303 -16.92 -11.05 -27.05
N GLU A 304 -17.75 -10.07 -27.31
CA GLU A 304 -18.27 -9.78 -28.65
C GLU A 304 -17.38 -8.87 -29.46
N ARG A 305 -16.62 -8.00 -28.81
CA ARG A 305 -16.02 -6.85 -29.49
C ARG A 305 -14.49 -6.77 -29.38
N TYR A 306 -13.85 -7.53 -28.50
CA TYR A 306 -12.40 -7.43 -28.29
C TYR A 306 -11.70 -8.74 -28.65
N PRO A 307 -10.96 -8.78 -29.79
CA PRO A 307 -10.23 -9.98 -30.21
C PRO A 307 -9.32 -10.51 -29.10
N GLY A 308 -9.37 -11.82 -28.86
CA GLY A 308 -8.66 -12.49 -27.78
C GLY A 308 -9.44 -12.60 -26.48
N PHE A 309 -10.63 -11.97 -26.36
CA PHE A 309 -11.49 -12.06 -25.17
C PHE A 309 -12.76 -12.89 -25.38
N GLU A 310 -12.93 -13.54 -26.51
CA GLU A 310 -14.14 -14.29 -26.89
C GLU A 310 -14.52 -15.35 -25.84
N ASN A 311 -13.51 -15.99 -25.24
CA ASN A 311 -13.68 -17.05 -24.25
C ASN A 311 -13.37 -16.57 -22.81
N ALA A 312 -13.23 -15.27 -22.60
CA ALA A 312 -12.87 -14.72 -21.29
C ALA A 312 -13.92 -15.08 -20.23
N VAL A 313 -13.46 -15.39 -19.03
CA VAL A 313 -14.28 -15.62 -17.83
C VAL A 313 -13.76 -14.81 -16.68
N VAL A 314 -14.64 -14.34 -15.80
CA VAL A 314 -14.19 -13.75 -14.52
C VAL A 314 -13.70 -14.90 -13.64
N ILE A 315 -12.42 -14.92 -13.30
CA ILE A 315 -11.86 -15.92 -12.38
C ILE A 315 -11.98 -15.49 -10.93
N ASP A 316 -11.83 -14.21 -10.67
CA ASP A 316 -12.04 -13.62 -9.35
C ASP A 316 -12.33 -12.12 -9.43
N VAL A 317 -12.92 -11.63 -8.35
CA VAL A 317 -13.14 -10.21 -8.06
C VAL A 317 -12.54 -9.93 -6.69
N ALA A 318 -11.83 -8.84 -6.54
CA ALA A 318 -11.17 -8.47 -5.29
C ALA A 318 -12.12 -8.62 -4.09
N PRO A 319 -11.76 -9.44 -3.09
CA PRO A 319 -12.57 -9.61 -1.88
C PRO A 319 -12.56 -8.36 -0.99
N GLN A 320 -11.61 -7.46 -1.22
CA GLN A 320 -11.47 -6.19 -0.52
C GLN A 320 -11.56 -5.04 -1.52
N ILE A 321 -12.51 -4.13 -1.30
CA ILE A 321 -12.60 -2.91 -2.11
C ILE A 321 -11.33 -2.06 -1.95
N GLY A 322 -10.84 -1.56 -3.04
CA GLY A 322 -9.64 -0.71 -3.08
C GLY A 322 -9.95 0.73 -2.65
N VAL A 323 -10.07 0.98 -1.36
CA VAL A 323 -10.16 2.33 -0.79
C VAL A 323 -8.79 2.98 -0.88
N ARG A 324 -8.70 4.08 -1.64
CA ARG A 324 -7.42 4.72 -1.91
C ARG A 324 -7.06 5.82 -0.90
N GLN A 325 -8.07 6.45 -0.32
CA GLN A 325 -7.91 7.53 0.66
C GLN A 325 -9.12 7.58 1.59
N SER A 326 -8.86 7.79 2.87
CA SER A 326 -9.83 8.01 3.93
C SER A 326 -9.26 9.02 4.94
N ARG A 327 -8.98 8.63 6.18
CA ARG A 327 -8.29 9.50 7.15
C ARG A 327 -6.79 9.56 6.83
N LEU A 328 -6.22 10.74 7.01
CA LEU A 328 -4.78 11.03 6.93
C LEU A 328 -4.38 11.69 8.24
N ILE A 329 -3.41 11.13 8.98
CA ILE A 329 -3.07 11.70 10.28
C ILE A 329 -2.43 13.08 10.14
N GLU A 330 -2.57 13.92 11.17
CA GLU A 330 -1.77 15.11 11.38
C GLU A 330 -0.62 14.76 12.33
N GLY A 331 0.55 14.55 11.77
CA GLY A 331 1.78 14.26 12.50
C GLY A 331 2.57 15.53 12.82
N GLU A 332 3.78 15.35 13.34
CA GLU A 332 4.69 16.46 13.61
C GLU A 332 5.16 17.19 12.34
N TYR A 333 5.03 16.54 11.20
CA TYR A 333 5.21 17.15 9.88
C TYR A 333 4.16 16.58 8.92
N VAL A 334 3.48 17.45 8.19
CA VAL A 334 2.52 17.06 7.15
C VAL A 334 3.21 17.20 5.80
N VAL A 335 3.47 16.09 5.13
CA VAL A 335 4.08 16.07 3.79
C VAL A 335 3.14 16.71 2.78
N THR A 336 3.63 17.71 2.07
CA THR A 336 2.87 18.47 1.09
C THR A 336 3.08 17.98 -0.34
N LYS A 337 2.19 18.40 -1.26
CA LYS A 337 2.38 18.14 -2.68
C LYS A 337 3.69 18.72 -3.21
N ASP A 338 4.09 19.89 -2.70
CA ASP A 338 5.34 20.53 -3.11
C ASP A 338 6.56 19.75 -2.66
N ASP A 339 6.52 19.12 -1.48
CA ASP A 339 7.59 18.23 -1.02
C ASP A 339 7.77 17.04 -1.97
N VAL A 340 6.68 16.40 -2.38
CA VAL A 340 6.71 15.24 -3.27
C VAL A 340 7.16 15.64 -4.68
N VAL A 341 6.55 16.67 -5.27
CA VAL A 341 6.80 17.06 -6.66
C VAL A 341 8.19 17.66 -6.83
N ASN A 342 8.63 18.48 -5.87
CA ASN A 342 9.93 19.13 -5.89
C ASN A 342 11.05 18.28 -5.30
N ARG A 343 10.73 17.04 -4.83
CA ARG A 343 11.74 16.12 -4.26
C ARG A 343 12.48 16.74 -3.09
N VAL A 344 11.75 17.37 -2.17
CA VAL A 344 12.34 18.00 -1.00
C VAL A 344 13.00 16.94 -0.13
N HIS A 345 14.28 17.13 0.15
CA HIS A 345 15.06 16.24 1.01
C HIS A 345 14.98 16.70 2.47
N PHE A 346 14.75 15.76 3.35
CA PHE A 346 14.71 15.97 4.80
C PHE A 346 15.89 15.26 5.46
N ALA A 347 16.58 15.93 6.39
CA ALA A 347 17.68 15.31 7.14
C ALA A 347 17.21 14.13 7.99
N ASP A 348 15.96 14.16 8.44
CA ASP A 348 15.29 13.09 9.18
C ASP A 348 14.50 12.13 8.27
N SER A 349 14.84 12.04 6.99
CA SER A 349 14.23 11.06 6.08
C SER A 349 14.50 9.63 6.55
N VAL A 350 13.46 8.79 6.56
CA VAL A 350 13.56 7.37 6.95
C VAL A 350 12.96 6.42 5.92
N ALA A 351 12.29 6.96 4.90
CA ALA A 351 11.69 6.17 3.84
C ALA A 351 11.70 6.95 2.51
N ARG A 352 11.63 6.21 1.41
CA ARG A 352 11.61 6.78 0.06
C ARG A 352 10.46 6.24 -0.77
N GLY A 353 10.03 7.03 -1.75
CA GLY A 353 9.35 6.58 -2.96
C GLY A 353 10.21 6.88 -4.19
N ARG A 354 9.58 6.94 -5.36
CA ARG A 354 10.25 7.11 -6.66
C ARG A 354 11.07 8.42 -6.86
N GLY A 355 11.27 9.22 -5.91
CA GLY A 355 12.05 10.45 -6.01
C GLY A 355 11.72 11.44 -4.90
N TYR A 356 10.81 11.07 -4.03
CA TYR A 356 10.46 11.83 -2.84
C TYR A 356 10.93 11.12 -1.58
N TYR A 357 10.90 11.84 -0.48
CA TYR A 357 11.40 11.43 0.82
C TYR A 357 10.29 11.54 1.85
N THR A 358 10.28 10.62 2.82
CA THR A 358 9.36 10.66 3.95
C THR A 358 10.16 10.94 5.22
N PRO A 359 9.97 12.11 5.85
CA PRO A 359 10.64 12.43 7.11
C PRO A 359 10.06 11.60 8.26
N TYR A 360 10.87 11.27 9.27
CA TYR A 360 10.43 10.52 10.45
C TYR A 360 9.24 11.17 11.15
N ARG A 361 9.25 12.48 11.25
CA ARG A 361 8.17 13.29 11.84
C ARG A 361 6.80 13.07 11.19
N ALA A 362 6.74 12.60 9.94
CA ALA A 362 5.48 12.27 9.28
C ALA A 362 4.89 10.91 9.72
N LEU A 363 5.65 10.10 10.47
CA LEU A 363 5.19 8.85 11.07
C LEU A 363 4.75 9.01 12.53
N LEU A 364 4.93 10.20 13.12
CA LEU A 364 4.61 10.51 14.52
C LEU A 364 3.29 11.28 14.60
N PRO A 365 2.18 10.65 15.03
CA PRO A 365 0.91 11.35 15.22
C PRO A 365 1.04 12.37 16.36
N GLN A 366 0.35 13.51 16.24
CA GLN A 366 0.27 14.46 17.34
C GLN A 366 -0.52 13.87 18.52
N ARG A 367 -0.22 14.32 19.73
CA ARG A 367 -0.94 14.05 20.99
C ARG A 367 -0.94 12.60 21.47
N VAL A 368 -0.34 11.65 20.78
CA VAL A 368 -0.31 10.24 21.21
C VAL A 368 1.13 9.78 21.28
N GLU A 369 1.55 9.34 22.47
CA GLU A 369 2.87 8.76 22.70
C GLU A 369 2.88 7.25 22.45
N GLN A 370 4.05 6.69 22.12
CA GLN A 370 4.29 5.27 21.84
C GLN A 370 3.46 4.72 20.65
N LEU A 371 3.00 5.62 19.75
CA LEU A 371 2.32 5.30 18.51
C LEU A 371 3.13 5.76 17.30
N LEU A 372 3.34 4.85 16.35
CA LEU A 372 3.85 5.15 15.01
C LEU A 372 2.76 4.86 13.98
N VAL A 373 2.77 5.58 12.88
CA VAL A 373 1.83 5.36 11.77
C VAL A 373 2.59 5.10 10.49
N ALA A 374 2.24 4.02 9.78
CA ALA A 374 2.91 3.66 8.52
C ALA A 374 1.90 3.17 7.47
N GLY A 375 2.05 3.65 6.25
CA GLY A 375 1.17 3.29 5.14
C GLY A 375 0.48 4.49 4.52
N ARG A 376 -0.55 4.25 3.71
CA ARG A 376 -1.23 5.29 2.91
C ARG A 376 -1.87 6.43 3.72
N HIS A 377 -2.02 6.26 5.02
CA HIS A 377 -2.66 7.20 5.96
C HIS A 377 -1.66 7.98 6.84
N TYR A 378 -0.37 7.94 6.48
CA TYR A 378 0.66 8.72 7.15
C TYR A 378 0.36 10.23 7.08
N SER A 379 1.18 11.04 7.76
CA SER A 379 0.95 12.49 7.81
C SER A 379 1.28 13.16 6.48
N VAL A 380 0.24 13.44 5.71
CA VAL A 380 0.34 13.91 4.33
C VAL A 380 -0.93 14.65 3.91
N THR A 381 -0.80 15.67 3.06
CA THR A 381 -2.00 16.32 2.48
C THR A 381 -2.72 15.41 1.50
N PRO A 382 -4.05 15.54 1.30
CA PRO A 382 -4.81 14.70 0.37
C PRO A 382 -4.27 14.69 -1.06
N GLU A 383 -3.72 15.79 -1.54
CA GLU A 383 -3.13 15.91 -2.88
C GLU A 383 -1.78 15.20 -2.97
N ALA A 384 -0.96 15.29 -1.94
CA ALA A 384 0.33 14.63 -1.88
C ALA A 384 0.16 13.11 -1.77
N GLN A 385 -0.79 12.65 -0.96
CA GLN A 385 -1.09 11.23 -0.76
C GLN A 385 -1.40 10.50 -2.08
N LYS A 386 -2.10 11.14 -3.00
CA LYS A 386 -2.38 10.59 -4.34
C LYS A 386 -1.12 10.25 -5.13
N LEU A 387 0.01 10.86 -4.79
CA LEU A 387 1.32 10.70 -5.43
C LEU A 387 2.30 9.86 -4.61
N SER A 388 1.96 9.47 -3.37
CA SER A 388 2.92 8.90 -2.42
C SER A 388 2.37 7.73 -1.58
N ARG A 389 1.29 7.09 -2.00
CA ARG A 389 0.59 6.01 -1.29
C ARG A 389 0.81 4.61 -1.86
N GLU A 390 1.63 4.49 -2.88
CA GLU A 390 1.82 3.20 -3.56
C GLU A 390 2.46 2.15 -2.62
N ILE A 391 2.36 0.88 -2.99
CA ILE A 391 2.74 -0.23 -2.09
C ILE A 391 4.22 -0.17 -1.66
N PRO A 392 5.19 0.02 -2.57
CA PRO A 392 6.60 0.02 -2.17
C PRO A 392 6.96 1.13 -1.17
N PRO A 393 6.56 2.41 -1.36
CA PRO A 393 6.76 3.44 -0.35
C PRO A 393 6.09 3.15 0.98
N CYS A 394 4.87 2.55 0.96
CA CYS A 394 4.19 2.14 2.20
C CYS A 394 4.99 1.06 2.94
N MET A 395 5.60 0.11 2.23
CA MET A 395 6.49 -0.88 2.84
C MET A 395 7.77 -0.23 3.41
N SER A 396 8.35 0.73 2.69
CA SER A 396 9.51 1.49 3.19
C SER A 396 9.19 2.24 4.49
N MET A 397 8.01 2.89 4.57
CA MET A 397 7.54 3.52 5.82
C MET A 397 7.31 2.49 6.93
N GLY A 398 6.77 1.32 6.60
CA GLY A 398 6.60 0.23 7.57
C GLY A 398 7.92 -0.27 8.12
N GLU A 399 8.89 -0.54 7.26
CA GLU A 399 10.24 -0.96 7.65
C GLU A 399 10.91 0.08 8.55
N ALA A 400 10.72 1.38 8.27
CA ALA A 400 11.18 2.49 9.10
C ALA A 400 10.49 2.52 10.48
N ALA A 401 9.16 2.34 10.52
CA ALA A 401 8.40 2.34 11.77
C ALA A 401 8.82 1.15 12.67
N GLY A 402 8.95 -0.06 12.11
CA GLY A 402 9.44 -1.21 12.85
C GLY A 402 10.85 -1.03 13.39
N THR A 403 11.75 -0.45 12.57
CA THR A 403 13.12 -0.12 12.99
C THR A 403 13.15 0.93 14.11
N ALA A 404 12.31 1.96 14.01
CA ALA A 404 12.23 3.03 15.02
C ALA A 404 11.63 2.52 16.34
N ALA A 405 10.68 1.59 16.29
CA ALA A 405 10.14 0.94 17.48
C ALA A 405 11.25 0.22 18.25
N VAL A 406 12.09 -0.56 17.56
CA VAL A 406 13.22 -1.27 18.19
C VAL A 406 14.27 -0.29 18.71
N GLU A 407 14.58 0.79 17.98
CA GLU A 407 15.51 1.82 18.47
C GLU A 407 15.01 2.48 19.76
N ALA A 408 13.70 2.76 19.86
CA ALA A 408 13.08 3.31 21.06
C ALA A 408 13.23 2.35 22.26
N LEU A 409 12.93 1.07 22.06
CA LEU A 409 13.03 0.01 23.07
C LEU A 409 14.48 -0.17 23.56
N ASP A 410 15.43 -0.31 22.63
CA ASP A 410 16.85 -0.52 22.94
C ASP A 410 17.47 0.69 23.68
N SER A 411 17.02 1.90 23.35
CA SER A 411 17.52 3.15 23.95
C SER A 411 16.75 3.57 25.20
N GLY A 412 15.63 2.89 25.52
CA GLY A 412 14.78 3.23 26.68
C GLY A 412 14.12 4.61 26.58
N VAL A 413 13.78 5.04 25.37
CA VAL A 413 13.12 6.34 25.09
C VAL A 413 11.78 6.14 24.40
N THR A 414 10.95 7.19 24.33
CA THR A 414 9.72 7.12 23.53
C THR A 414 10.06 7.19 22.05
N VAL A 415 9.14 6.67 21.19
CA VAL A 415 9.30 6.72 19.73
C VAL A 415 9.49 8.15 19.21
N ARG A 416 8.99 9.16 19.92
CA ARG A 416 9.17 10.59 19.62
C ARG A 416 10.58 11.10 19.86
N LYS A 417 11.36 10.43 20.72
CA LYS A 417 12.68 10.84 21.18
C LYS A 417 13.84 9.99 20.65
N VAL A 418 13.59 9.10 19.68
CA VAL A 418 14.64 8.28 19.08
C VAL A 418 15.70 9.14 18.37
N ASP A 419 16.95 8.69 18.37
CA ASP A 419 17.97 9.22 17.47
C ASP A 419 17.67 8.77 16.03
N VAL A 420 17.13 9.68 15.22
CA VAL A 420 16.78 9.37 13.83
C VAL A 420 18.00 8.90 13.03
N ALA A 421 19.20 9.41 13.33
CA ALA A 421 20.42 8.94 12.68
C ALA A 421 20.72 7.47 13.04
N ALA A 422 20.37 7.01 14.25
CA ALA A 422 20.48 5.60 14.61
C ALA A 422 19.47 4.75 13.82
N VAL A 423 18.23 5.21 13.68
CA VAL A 423 17.21 4.55 12.83
C VAL A 423 17.71 4.43 11.38
N GLN A 424 18.23 5.52 10.80
CA GLN A 424 18.79 5.52 9.44
C GLN A 424 19.94 4.51 9.29
N ARG A 425 20.85 4.44 10.26
CA ARG A 425 21.95 3.45 10.27
C ARG A 425 21.43 2.01 10.35
N ARG A 426 20.39 1.75 11.15
CA ARG A 426 19.76 0.41 11.25
C ARG A 426 19.10 0.01 9.92
N LEU A 427 18.33 0.90 9.30
CA LEU A 427 17.71 0.69 8.00
C LEU A 427 18.74 0.33 6.92
N ARG A 428 19.87 1.06 6.85
CA ARG A 428 20.95 0.74 5.91
C ARG A 428 21.55 -0.65 6.14
N ARG A 429 21.72 -1.07 7.38
CA ARG A 429 22.21 -2.43 7.70
C ARG A 429 21.25 -3.53 7.24
N GLN A 430 19.96 -3.24 7.16
CA GLN A 430 18.94 -4.15 6.63
C GLN A 430 18.82 -4.10 5.10
N GLY A 431 19.58 -3.24 4.43
CA GLY A 431 19.53 -3.08 2.98
C GLY A 431 18.46 -2.09 2.49
N ALA A 432 17.74 -1.42 3.40
CA ALA A 432 16.81 -0.36 3.05
C ALA A 432 17.54 0.95 2.70
N ASP A 433 16.90 1.80 1.92
CA ASP A 433 17.36 3.17 1.66
C ASP A 433 16.49 4.16 2.46
N PRO A 434 16.99 4.74 3.57
CA PRO A 434 16.23 5.70 4.36
C PRO A 434 16.08 7.06 3.68
N GLY A 435 16.83 7.34 2.63
CA GLY A 435 16.84 8.65 1.96
C GLY A 435 17.54 9.74 2.73
N ASP A 436 18.44 9.42 3.64
CA ASP A 436 19.25 10.39 4.42
C ASP A 436 20.35 11.05 3.57
N VAL A 437 20.69 10.45 2.43
CA VAL A 437 21.57 11.05 1.42
C VAL A 437 20.73 11.57 0.27
N PRO A 438 20.78 12.88 -0.02
CA PRO A 438 19.98 13.43 -1.12
C PRO A 438 20.44 12.91 -2.47
N SER A 439 19.49 12.57 -3.33
CA SER A 439 19.78 12.27 -4.73
C SER A 439 20.22 13.55 -5.47
N PRO A 440 20.91 13.43 -6.63
CA PRO A 440 21.32 14.60 -7.42
C PRO A 440 20.16 15.52 -7.86
N ARG A 441 18.94 15.01 -7.83
CA ARG A 441 17.72 15.74 -8.21
C ARG A 441 16.95 16.28 -7.00
N ALA A 442 17.40 16.00 -5.76
CA ALA A 442 16.75 16.47 -4.54
C ALA A 442 16.93 17.99 -4.37
N ARG A 443 15.94 18.62 -3.75
CA ARG A 443 16.01 20.01 -3.32
C ARG A 443 16.11 20.08 -1.80
N PRO A 444 16.88 21.01 -1.23
CA PRO A 444 16.93 21.18 0.22
C PRO A 444 15.55 21.63 0.73
N ALA A 445 15.18 21.17 1.92
CA ALA A 445 14.03 21.69 2.63
C ALA A 445 14.22 23.20 2.86
N THR A 446 13.19 24.00 2.58
CA THR A 446 13.22 25.43 2.92
C THR A 446 13.08 25.60 4.42
N THR A 447 13.75 26.61 5.00
CA THR A 447 13.72 26.91 6.45
C THR A 447 12.32 27.19 7.00
N ALA A 448 11.32 27.42 6.15
CA ALA A 448 9.91 27.56 6.52
C ALA A 448 9.22 26.25 6.93
N SER A 449 9.84 25.08 6.69
CA SER A 449 9.35 23.77 7.10
C SER A 449 9.88 23.31 8.47
N ALA A 450 10.66 24.14 9.17
CA ALA A 450 11.01 23.91 10.56
C ALA A 450 9.87 24.43 11.44
N VAL A 451 9.20 23.54 12.16
CA VAL A 451 8.21 23.90 13.20
C VAL A 451 8.92 24.79 14.22
N PRO A 452 8.35 25.95 14.62
CA PRO A 452 8.86 26.69 15.76
C PRO A 452 8.82 25.80 16.99
N SER A 453 9.89 25.83 17.75
CA SER A 453 10.10 25.15 19.02
C SER A 453 9.04 25.47 20.07
#